data_e85730fc21a30282e39670636339557c
#
_entry.id   e85730fc21a30282e39670636339557c
#
_cell.length_a   1.000
_cell.length_b   1.000
_cell.length_c   1.000
_cell.angle_alpha   90.00
_cell.angle_beta   90.00
_cell.angle_gamma   90.00
#
_symmetry.space_group_name_H-M   'P 1'
#
loop_
_entity.id
_entity.type
_entity.pdbx_description
1 polymer ?
#
loop_
_entity_poly.entity_id
_entity_poly.type
_entity_poly.pdbx_seq_one_letter_code
_entity_poly.pdbx_strand_id
1 'polypeptide(L)'
;MRNFSLSASIILIASVWLMLCSFTPYSDADLFSAGVSEEDLKTLKEDVIEGQTGVIMLSACHAQIEVPEGFLFLDEPQARKLLIDYWDNPESNFDDLLGVLVPDDNEYFLQISVAFVITYDNCGYIKDNDANSIDYNELLETLQKDFEENNKSLPEGNRCKLKGWTVTPHYDQSNHVLIWAKTLEFSSGEVVNYDMRILGKDGLVSINAVVNPEDVDEVVSKESTMVQSISFDKGYAYADFNPARDKVSDWTLGGLVAGSILAKTGVLSKLGLLLLKFWKIIAVGAVGIVAGLKKLFGSKKTKE
;
A
#
# COMPACT_ATOMS: atom_id res chain seq x y z
N MET A 1 -26.70 15.67 -14.31
CA MET A 1 -25.31 15.83 -14.78
C MET A 1 -24.95 17.30 -14.64
N ARG A 2 -24.26 17.67 -13.58
CA ARG A 2 -23.84 19.05 -13.31
C ARG A 2 -22.49 19.30 -13.97
N ASN A 3 -22.42 20.33 -14.79
CA ASN A 3 -21.20 20.75 -15.47
C ASN A 3 -20.33 21.55 -14.51
N PHE A 4 -19.20 21.00 -14.07
CA PHE A 4 -18.18 21.76 -13.34
C PHE A 4 -17.18 22.36 -14.33
N SER A 5 -17.07 23.70 -14.29
CA SER A 5 -16.03 24.47 -14.99
C SER A 5 -14.99 24.86 -13.95
N LEU A 6 -13.80 24.28 -14.01
CA LEU A 6 -12.70 24.67 -13.14
C LEU A 6 -11.87 25.78 -13.75
N SER A 7 -11.74 26.86 -13.01
CA SER A 7 -10.87 27.98 -13.33
C SER A 7 -9.38 27.59 -13.17
N ALA A 8 -8.51 28.31 -13.88
CA ALA A 8 -7.06 28.09 -14.00
C ALA A 8 -6.25 28.11 -12.67
N SER A 9 -6.92 28.21 -11.53
CA SER A 9 -6.30 28.29 -10.18
C SER A 9 -5.65 26.99 -9.70
N ILE A 10 -5.91 25.86 -10.36
CA ILE A 10 -5.40 24.52 -9.94
C ILE A 10 -3.90 24.34 -10.28
N ILE A 11 -3.31 25.26 -11.06
CA ILE A 11 -1.87 25.18 -11.42
C ILE A 11 -0.95 25.51 -10.22
N LEU A 12 -1.47 26.15 -9.16
CA LEU A 12 -0.69 26.55 -7.98
C LEU A 12 -0.46 25.42 -6.95
N ILE A 13 -1.11 24.27 -7.14
CA ILE A 13 -1.06 23.14 -6.18
C ILE A 13 0.32 22.45 -6.16
N ALA A 14 1.17 22.70 -7.15
CA ALA A 14 2.52 22.13 -7.20
C ALA A 14 3.50 22.67 -6.13
N SER A 15 3.17 23.78 -5.46
CA SER A 15 4.03 24.38 -4.42
C SER A 15 3.70 23.93 -2.99
N VAL A 16 2.60 23.22 -2.78
CA VAL A 16 2.18 22.63 -1.49
C VAL A 16 2.89 21.31 -1.20
N TRP A 17 3.73 20.89 -2.09
CA TRP A 17 4.42 19.62 -2.15
C TRP A 17 5.35 19.30 -0.96
N LEU A 18 5.67 20.27 -0.12
CA LEU A 18 6.64 20.14 0.99
C LEU A 18 6.00 19.99 2.38
N MET A 19 4.66 19.99 2.49
CA MET A 19 3.98 19.92 3.80
C MET A 19 3.11 18.66 3.98
N LEU A 20 3.05 17.74 3.01
CA LEU A 20 1.92 16.82 2.88
C LEU A 20 2.20 15.39 3.28
N CYS A 21 3.06 15.16 4.25
CA CYS A 21 3.36 13.83 4.72
C CYS A 21 3.51 13.76 6.24
N SER A 22 2.45 14.03 6.94
CA SER A 22 2.34 13.76 8.37
C SER A 22 1.06 12.95 8.60
N PHE A 23 1.01 12.13 9.63
CA PHE A 23 -0.20 11.46 10.10
C PHE A 23 -1.31 12.44 10.55
N THR A 24 -1.13 13.74 10.34
CA THR A 24 -2.13 14.76 10.64
C THR A 24 -3.01 15.01 9.41
N PRO A 25 -4.33 14.92 9.54
CA PRO A 25 -5.26 15.23 8.45
C PRO A 25 -5.12 16.69 8.00
N TYR A 26 -5.34 16.92 6.71
CA TYR A 26 -5.32 18.29 6.16
C TYR A 26 -6.42 19.14 6.74
N SER A 27 -6.06 20.32 7.24
CA SER A 27 -7.05 21.32 7.60
C SER A 27 -7.60 22.04 6.35
N ASP A 28 -8.80 22.61 6.46
CA ASP A 28 -9.35 23.46 5.41
C ASP A 28 -8.38 24.59 5.00
N ALA A 29 -7.63 25.11 5.98
CA ALA A 29 -6.63 26.15 5.73
C ALA A 29 -5.48 25.67 4.83
N ASP A 30 -5.04 24.41 5.00
CA ASP A 30 -4.01 23.81 4.16
C ASP A 30 -4.51 23.64 2.72
N LEU A 31 -5.76 23.19 2.56
CA LEU A 31 -6.40 23.01 1.27
C LEU A 31 -6.64 24.34 0.55
N PHE A 32 -7.06 25.39 1.28
CA PHE A 32 -7.17 26.74 0.73
C PHE A 32 -5.81 27.31 0.31
N SER A 33 -4.76 27.09 1.11
CA SER A 33 -3.41 27.50 0.76
C SER A 33 -2.88 26.77 -0.48
N ALA A 34 -3.39 25.55 -0.72
CA ALA A 34 -3.14 24.74 -1.90
C ALA A 34 -3.95 25.18 -3.15
N GLY A 35 -4.83 26.17 -3.00
CA GLY A 35 -5.62 26.72 -4.09
C GLY A 35 -6.93 25.96 -4.37
N VAL A 36 -7.40 25.12 -3.43
CA VAL A 36 -8.74 24.51 -3.49
C VAL A 36 -9.75 25.62 -3.20
N SER A 37 -10.75 25.80 -4.08
CA SER A 37 -11.79 26.79 -3.85
C SER A 37 -12.79 26.32 -2.79
N GLU A 38 -13.51 27.27 -2.19
CA GLU A 38 -14.54 26.95 -1.19
C GLU A 38 -15.67 26.07 -1.78
N GLU A 39 -16.01 26.26 -3.06
CA GLU A 39 -17.01 25.46 -3.77
C GLU A 39 -16.50 24.03 -4.01
N ASP A 40 -15.23 23.87 -4.44
CA ASP A 40 -14.60 22.56 -4.62
C ASP A 40 -14.45 21.83 -3.29
N LEU A 41 -14.03 22.52 -2.23
CA LEU A 41 -13.91 21.94 -0.90
C LEU A 41 -15.27 21.45 -0.38
N LYS A 42 -16.32 22.22 -0.58
CA LYS A 42 -17.67 21.80 -0.22
C LYS A 42 -18.09 20.53 -0.95
N THR A 43 -17.78 20.43 -2.25
CA THR A 43 -18.09 19.22 -3.04
C THR A 43 -17.30 18.01 -2.57
N LEU A 44 -16.02 18.21 -2.22
CA LEU A 44 -15.17 17.13 -1.69
C LEU A 44 -15.64 16.64 -0.32
N LYS A 45 -16.20 17.54 0.51
CA LYS A 45 -16.80 17.19 1.81
C LYS A 45 -18.18 16.50 1.71
N GLU A 46 -18.83 16.53 0.55
CA GLU A 46 -20.00 15.71 0.28
C GLU A 46 -19.67 14.22 0.11
N ASP A 47 -18.38 13.90 -0.06
CA ASP A 47 -17.88 12.55 -0.28
C ASP A 47 -17.39 11.93 1.04
N VAL A 48 -18.36 11.56 1.86
CA VAL A 48 -18.14 11.03 3.22
C VAL A 48 -17.57 9.62 3.17
N ILE A 49 -16.69 9.30 4.12
CA ILE A 49 -16.17 7.95 4.34
C ILE A 49 -17.24 7.09 4.99
N GLU A 50 -17.57 5.96 4.34
CA GLU A 50 -18.48 4.94 4.87
C GLU A 50 -17.67 3.76 5.46
N GLY A 51 -16.83 4.05 6.45
CA GLY A 51 -15.98 3.05 7.10
C GLY A 51 -16.74 2.17 8.08
N GLN A 52 -16.28 0.95 8.26
CA GLN A 52 -16.85 -0.07 9.11
C GLN A 52 -15.97 -0.31 10.34
N THR A 53 -16.56 -0.74 11.45
CA THR A 53 -15.88 -1.16 12.68
C THR A 53 -16.33 -2.55 13.11
N GLY A 54 -15.67 -3.12 14.12
CA GLY A 54 -15.99 -4.45 14.63
C GLY A 54 -15.37 -5.57 13.80
N VAL A 55 -16.02 -6.73 13.76
CA VAL A 55 -15.50 -7.91 13.05
C VAL A 55 -16.10 -7.97 11.65
N ILE A 56 -15.24 -8.00 10.64
CA ILE A 56 -15.61 -8.04 9.23
C ILE A 56 -15.05 -9.30 8.58
N MET A 57 -15.90 -10.01 7.85
CA MET A 57 -15.53 -11.24 7.16
C MET A 57 -14.82 -10.93 5.85
N LEU A 58 -13.61 -11.43 5.68
CA LEU A 58 -12.80 -11.37 4.46
C LEU A 58 -12.98 -12.69 3.68
N SER A 59 -14.15 -12.86 3.08
CA SER A 59 -14.56 -14.14 2.49
C SER A 59 -13.64 -14.67 1.39
N ALA A 60 -12.94 -13.76 0.67
CA ALA A 60 -12.02 -14.13 -0.40
C ALA A 60 -10.79 -14.92 0.09
N CYS A 61 -10.41 -14.74 1.35
CA CYS A 61 -9.23 -15.39 1.96
C CYS A 61 -9.57 -16.31 3.15
N HIS A 62 -10.86 -16.56 3.41
CA HIS A 62 -11.28 -17.33 4.58
C HIS A 62 -10.67 -16.79 5.88
N ALA A 63 -10.83 -15.51 6.09
CA ALA A 63 -10.34 -14.80 7.26
C ALA A 63 -11.37 -13.78 7.72
N GLN A 64 -11.10 -13.19 8.88
CA GLN A 64 -11.81 -12.03 9.38
C GLN A 64 -10.82 -10.97 9.84
N ILE A 65 -11.25 -9.72 9.81
CA ILE A 65 -10.55 -8.61 10.43
C ILE A 65 -11.38 -8.08 11.60
N GLU A 66 -10.76 -7.99 12.77
CA GLU A 66 -11.27 -7.21 13.89
C GLU A 66 -10.66 -5.83 13.79
N VAL A 67 -11.47 -4.85 13.35
CA VAL A 67 -11.01 -3.48 13.10
C VAL A 67 -10.46 -2.89 14.39
N PRO A 68 -9.18 -2.47 14.40
CA PRO A 68 -8.55 -1.92 15.60
C PRO A 68 -9.23 -0.63 16.06
N GLU A 69 -9.20 -0.37 17.38
CA GLU A 69 -9.63 0.90 17.94
C GLU A 69 -8.84 2.07 17.32
N GLY A 70 -9.54 3.15 16.97
CA GLY A 70 -8.97 4.30 16.29
C GLY A 70 -8.87 4.12 14.77
N PHE A 71 -9.49 3.06 14.19
CA PHE A 71 -9.49 2.82 12.76
C PHE A 71 -10.90 2.55 12.22
N LEU A 72 -11.05 2.83 10.92
CA LEU A 72 -12.17 2.39 10.10
C LEU A 72 -11.66 1.45 9.01
N PHE A 73 -12.43 0.42 8.72
CA PHE A 73 -12.20 -0.43 7.56
C PHE A 73 -13.04 0.06 6.39
N LEU A 74 -12.37 0.42 5.31
CA LEU A 74 -12.99 0.70 4.02
C LEU A 74 -13.02 -0.61 3.23
N ASP A 75 -14.21 -1.07 2.86
CA ASP A 75 -14.35 -2.23 1.99
C ASP A 75 -13.81 -1.96 0.57
N GLU A 76 -13.78 -2.98 -0.28
CA GLU A 76 -13.17 -2.86 -1.61
C GLU A 76 -13.69 -1.66 -2.42
N PRO A 77 -15.01 -1.35 -2.50
CA PRO A 77 -15.50 -0.18 -3.21
C PRO A 77 -14.98 1.16 -2.67
N GLN A 78 -14.99 1.33 -1.35
CA GLN A 78 -14.49 2.53 -0.68
C GLN A 78 -12.96 2.63 -0.79
N ALA A 79 -12.27 1.51 -0.64
CA ALA A 79 -10.82 1.43 -0.78
C ALA A 79 -10.37 1.77 -2.21
N ARG A 80 -11.07 1.26 -3.25
CA ARG A 80 -10.81 1.63 -4.64
C ARG A 80 -11.03 3.12 -4.88
N LYS A 81 -12.06 3.69 -4.30
CA LYS A 81 -12.31 5.13 -4.37
C LYS A 81 -11.14 5.92 -3.82
N LEU A 82 -10.68 5.59 -2.62
CA LEU A 82 -9.49 6.21 -2.02
C LEU A 82 -8.25 6.05 -2.91
N LEU A 83 -7.93 4.80 -3.24
CA LEU A 83 -6.65 4.48 -3.87
C LEU A 83 -6.58 4.89 -5.34
N ILE A 84 -7.70 4.83 -6.08
CA ILE A 84 -7.75 5.09 -7.51
C ILE A 84 -8.22 6.51 -7.79
N ASP A 85 -9.38 6.91 -7.24
CA ASP A 85 -9.98 8.20 -7.60
C ASP A 85 -9.27 9.37 -6.90
N TYR A 86 -8.94 9.23 -5.61
CA TYR A 86 -8.26 10.27 -4.83
C TYR A 86 -6.74 10.23 -4.98
N TRP A 87 -6.14 9.03 -4.93
CA TRP A 87 -4.69 8.87 -4.97
C TRP A 87 -4.13 8.54 -6.36
N ASP A 88 -4.98 8.49 -7.41
CA ASP A 88 -4.62 8.28 -8.83
C ASP A 88 -3.75 7.04 -9.09
N ASN A 89 -3.90 5.99 -8.27
CA ASN A 89 -3.23 4.73 -8.53
C ASN A 89 -3.86 4.01 -9.74
N PRO A 90 -3.07 3.24 -10.51
CA PRO A 90 -3.62 2.40 -11.57
C PRO A 90 -4.52 1.30 -10.99
N GLU A 91 -5.69 1.14 -11.57
CA GLU A 91 -6.66 0.11 -11.19
C GLU A 91 -6.07 -1.31 -11.19
N SER A 92 -5.18 -1.61 -12.15
CA SER A 92 -4.51 -2.91 -12.27
C SER A 92 -3.61 -3.30 -11.08
N ASN A 93 -3.39 -2.40 -10.13
CA ASN A 93 -2.61 -2.70 -8.92
C ASN A 93 -3.45 -3.35 -7.82
N PHE A 94 -4.77 -3.40 -7.96
CA PHE A 94 -5.70 -3.74 -6.89
C PHE A 94 -6.64 -4.90 -7.25
N ASP A 95 -6.17 -5.85 -8.10
CA ASP A 95 -6.95 -7.05 -8.44
C ASP A 95 -7.23 -7.93 -7.21
N ASP A 96 -6.32 -7.91 -6.23
CA ASP A 96 -6.34 -8.73 -5.02
C ASP A 96 -6.75 -7.92 -3.76
N LEU A 97 -7.33 -6.71 -3.93
CA LEU A 97 -7.69 -5.80 -2.83
C LEU A 97 -8.83 -6.37 -2.00
N LEU A 98 -8.63 -6.40 -0.68
CA LEU A 98 -9.68 -6.73 0.29
C LEU A 98 -10.30 -5.48 0.91
N GLY A 99 -9.50 -4.45 1.12
CA GLY A 99 -9.91 -3.19 1.74
C GLY A 99 -8.73 -2.38 2.25
N VAL A 100 -9.03 -1.34 3.01
CA VAL A 100 -8.02 -0.46 3.65
C VAL A 100 -8.45 -0.16 5.07
N LEU A 101 -7.49 -0.13 6.00
CA LEU A 101 -7.68 0.51 7.30
C LEU A 101 -7.17 1.96 7.23
N VAL A 102 -7.98 2.88 7.72
CA VAL A 102 -7.65 4.30 7.84
C VAL A 102 -7.94 4.78 9.26
N PRO A 103 -7.24 5.80 9.78
CA PRO A 103 -7.58 6.41 11.08
C PRO A 103 -9.03 6.89 11.09
N ASP A 104 -9.72 6.75 12.23
CA ASP A 104 -11.15 7.08 12.39
C ASP A 104 -11.42 8.56 12.65
N ASP A 105 -10.38 9.37 12.75
CA ASP A 105 -10.45 10.84 12.86
C ASP A 105 -10.65 11.55 11.53
N ASN A 106 -10.72 10.80 10.41
CA ASN A 106 -11.00 11.31 9.08
C ASN A 106 -12.50 11.28 8.78
N GLU A 107 -13.07 12.42 8.41
CA GLU A 107 -14.49 12.52 8.03
C GLU A 107 -14.74 12.30 6.54
N TYR A 108 -13.76 12.58 5.69
CA TYR A 108 -13.87 12.46 4.22
C TYR A 108 -12.52 12.09 3.58
N PHE A 109 -12.57 11.53 2.37
CA PHE A 109 -11.43 10.92 1.68
C PHE A 109 -10.21 11.84 1.56
N LEU A 110 -10.41 13.13 1.41
CA LEU A 110 -9.32 14.10 1.25
C LEU A 110 -8.45 14.23 2.51
N GLN A 111 -8.96 13.87 3.67
CA GLN A 111 -8.23 13.92 4.94
C GLN A 111 -7.32 12.72 5.15
N ILE A 112 -7.55 11.62 4.40
CA ILE A 112 -6.79 10.39 4.60
C ILE A 112 -5.37 10.59 4.05
N SER A 113 -4.40 10.66 4.96
CA SER A 113 -2.98 10.78 4.65
C SER A 113 -2.23 9.44 4.75
N VAL A 114 -2.76 8.50 5.54
CA VAL A 114 -2.20 7.18 5.77
C VAL A 114 -3.26 6.11 5.59
N ALA A 115 -2.89 5.02 4.93
CA ALA A 115 -3.74 3.86 4.78
C ALA A 115 -2.92 2.57 4.90
N PHE A 116 -3.50 1.57 5.56
CA PHE A 116 -2.98 0.20 5.55
C PHE A 116 -3.77 -0.60 4.53
N VAL A 117 -3.17 -0.78 3.37
CA VAL A 117 -3.80 -1.50 2.24
C VAL A 117 -3.75 -3.00 2.50
N ILE A 118 -4.89 -3.65 2.46
CA ILE A 118 -5.03 -5.09 2.74
C ILE A 118 -5.34 -5.81 1.44
N THR A 119 -4.48 -6.76 1.07
CA THR A 119 -4.65 -7.60 -0.12
C THR A 119 -4.51 -9.09 0.23
N TYR A 120 -4.99 -9.97 -0.67
CA TYR A 120 -4.84 -11.41 -0.51
C TYR A 120 -4.18 -12.02 -1.74
N ASP A 121 -3.14 -12.82 -1.54
CA ASP A 121 -2.51 -13.61 -2.60
C ASP A 121 -2.78 -15.11 -2.38
N ASN A 122 -3.64 -15.68 -3.21
CA ASN A 122 -3.96 -17.11 -3.21
C ASN A 122 -2.87 -17.94 -3.94
N CYS A 123 -1.64 -17.83 -3.45
CA CYS A 123 -0.48 -18.48 -4.07
C CYS A 123 -0.25 -19.92 -3.61
N GLY A 124 -0.98 -20.40 -2.62
CA GLY A 124 -0.78 -21.67 -1.93
C GLY A 124 0.12 -21.55 -0.69
N TYR A 125 0.38 -22.66 -0.03
CA TYR A 125 1.14 -22.74 1.22
C TYR A 125 2.61 -22.37 1.01
N ILE A 126 3.06 -21.31 1.63
CA ILE A 126 4.45 -20.83 1.60
C ILE A 126 5.22 -21.52 2.71
N LYS A 127 6.24 -22.29 2.36
CA LYS A 127 7.11 -22.92 3.34
C LYS A 127 8.03 -21.89 3.99
N ASP A 128 8.17 -21.97 5.29
CA ASP A 128 9.02 -21.08 6.10
C ASP A 128 10.40 -21.65 6.43
N ASN A 129 10.78 -22.74 5.75
CA ASN A 129 12.03 -23.45 6.02
C ASN A 129 13.30 -22.66 5.66
N ASP A 130 13.20 -21.59 4.90
CA ASP A 130 14.30 -20.68 4.56
C ASP A 130 14.46 -19.51 5.56
N ALA A 131 13.56 -19.35 6.54
CA ALA A 131 13.54 -18.22 7.49
C ALA A 131 14.91 -17.90 8.14
N ASN A 132 15.67 -18.93 8.51
CA ASN A 132 16.96 -18.77 9.19
C ASN A 132 18.18 -18.80 8.25
N SER A 133 17.96 -18.90 6.94
CA SER A 133 19.04 -19.04 5.94
C SER A 133 19.17 -17.85 4.99
N ILE A 134 18.31 -16.85 5.12
CA ILE A 134 18.30 -15.68 4.25
C ILE A 134 19.33 -14.66 4.77
N ASP A 135 20.32 -14.32 3.92
CA ASP A 135 21.18 -13.17 4.15
C ASP A 135 20.51 -11.91 3.60
N TYR A 136 19.89 -11.14 4.51
CA TYR A 136 19.16 -9.92 4.13
C TYR A 136 20.08 -8.78 3.65
N ASN A 137 21.38 -8.81 3.97
CA ASN A 137 22.32 -7.83 3.44
C ASN A 137 22.66 -8.14 1.98
N GLU A 138 22.95 -9.41 1.66
CA GLU A 138 23.18 -9.86 0.28
C GLU A 138 21.91 -9.65 -0.58
N LEU A 139 20.73 -9.92 0.01
CA LEU A 139 19.45 -9.67 -0.66
C LEU A 139 19.26 -8.19 -0.96
N LEU A 140 19.58 -7.29 -0.02
CA LEU A 140 19.50 -5.84 -0.22
C LEU A 140 20.40 -5.38 -1.36
N GLU A 141 21.66 -5.83 -1.38
CA GLU A 141 22.60 -5.47 -2.47
C GLU A 141 22.07 -5.92 -3.84
N THR A 142 21.45 -7.10 -3.88
CA THR A 142 20.83 -7.62 -5.10
C THR A 142 19.66 -6.75 -5.53
N LEU A 143 18.77 -6.44 -4.61
CA LEU A 143 17.61 -5.56 -4.86
C LEU A 143 18.04 -4.17 -5.33
N GLN A 144 19.08 -3.59 -4.72
CA GLN A 144 19.59 -2.26 -5.14
C GLN A 144 20.06 -2.29 -6.60
N LYS A 145 20.79 -3.32 -7.01
CA LYS A 145 21.21 -3.51 -8.41
C LYS A 145 20.02 -3.67 -9.36
N ASP A 146 19.01 -4.41 -8.95
CA ASP A 146 17.81 -4.60 -9.75
C ASP A 146 17.01 -3.30 -9.91
N PHE A 147 16.91 -2.49 -8.85
CA PHE A 147 16.32 -1.15 -8.93
C PHE A 147 17.08 -0.24 -9.92
N GLU A 148 18.41 -0.23 -9.85
CA GLU A 148 19.25 0.53 -10.79
C GLU A 148 19.06 0.08 -12.24
N GLU A 149 18.97 -1.23 -12.49
CA GLU A 149 18.74 -1.75 -13.84
C GLU A 149 17.36 -1.40 -14.37
N ASN A 150 16.32 -1.58 -13.53
CA ASN A 150 14.93 -1.26 -13.89
C ASN A 150 14.74 0.23 -14.18
N ASN A 151 15.41 1.11 -13.43
CA ASN A 151 15.36 2.55 -13.64
C ASN A 151 15.77 2.97 -15.05
N LYS A 152 16.62 2.19 -15.73
CA LYS A 152 17.05 2.50 -17.11
C LYS A 152 15.89 2.48 -18.10
N SER A 153 14.86 1.67 -17.83
CA SER A 153 13.67 1.53 -18.67
C SER A 153 12.52 2.46 -18.27
N LEU A 154 12.61 3.15 -17.13
CA LEU A 154 11.55 3.99 -16.60
C LEU A 154 11.71 5.47 -16.98
N PRO A 155 10.60 6.20 -17.19
CA PRO A 155 10.61 7.67 -17.27
C PRO A 155 11.26 8.26 -16.01
N GLU A 156 11.91 9.42 -16.14
CA GLU A 156 12.68 10.05 -15.06
C GLU A 156 11.87 10.26 -13.78
N GLY A 157 10.64 10.77 -13.90
CA GLY A 157 9.74 10.97 -12.76
C GLY A 157 9.27 9.69 -12.06
N ASN A 158 9.55 8.53 -12.66
CA ASN A 158 9.15 7.21 -12.14
C ASN A 158 10.32 6.42 -11.56
N ARG A 159 11.51 6.99 -11.60
CA ARG A 159 12.71 6.33 -11.08
C ARG A 159 12.78 6.49 -9.57
N CYS A 160 13.21 5.43 -8.90
CA CYS A 160 13.46 5.48 -7.46
C CYS A 160 14.72 4.68 -7.12
N LYS A 161 15.35 5.04 -6.01
CA LYS A 161 16.53 4.36 -5.48
C LYS A 161 16.15 3.64 -4.19
N LEU A 162 16.47 2.37 -4.09
CA LEU A 162 16.37 1.62 -2.83
C LEU A 162 17.56 2.02 -1.94
N LYS A 163 17.29 2.77 -0.87
CA LYS A 163 18.31 3.25 0.08
C LYS A 163 18.75 2.14 1.01
N GLY A 164 17.84 1.36 1.54
CA GLY A 164 18.11 0.29 2.49
C GLY A 164 16.87 -0.21 3.21
N TRP A 165 17.11 -1.06 4.20
CA TRP A 165 16.09 -1.45 5.15
C TRP A 165 15.87 -0.36 6.20
N THR A 166 14.65 0.10 6.35
CA THR A 166 14.20 0.86 7.54
C THR A 166 13.94 -0.10 8.68
N VAL A 167 13.26 -1.23 8.36
CA VAL A 167 13.12 -2.38 9.24
C VAL A 167 13.69 -3.59 8.50
N THR A 168 14.75 -4.18 9.05
CA THR A 168 15.34 -5.40 8.48
C THR A 168 14.31 -6.51 8.47
N PRO A 169 14.15 -7.26 7.35
CA PRO A 169 13.17 -8.33 7.30
C PRO A 169 13.37 -9.33 8.43
N HIS A 170 12.27 -9.70 9.07
CA HIS A 170 12.25 -10.70 10.12
C HIS A 170 10.96 -11.51 10.08
N TYR A 171 11.05 -12.77 10.46
CA TYR A 171 9.94 -13.70 10.45
C TYR A 171 9.61 -14.14 11.88
N ASP A 172 8.38 -13.83 12.31
CA ASP A 172 7.82 -14.37 13.53
C ASP A 172 7.25 -15.77 13.27
N GLN A 173 8.00 -16.78 13.65
CA GLN A 173 7.60 -18.17 13.46
C GLN A 173 6.38 -18.57 14.32
N SER A 174 6.11 -17.86 15.41
CA SER A 174 5.00 -18.20 16.30
C SER A 174 3.66 -17.74 15.70
N ASN A 175 3.67 -16.61 15.01
CA ASN A 175 2.49 -16.01 14.39
C ASN A 175 2.46 -16.19 12.87
N HIS A 176 3.51 -16.78 12.28
CA HIS A 176 3.68 -16.95 10.83
C HIS A 176 3.59 -15.63 10.05
N VAL A 177 4.28 -14.62 10.55
CA VAL A 177 4.28 -13.27 9.99
C VAL A 177 5.67 -12.87 9.57
N LEU A 178 5.79 -12.38 8.33
CA LEU A 178 7.02 -11.80 7.78
C LEU A 178 6.87 -10.29 7.68
N ILE A 179 7.78 -9.53 8.27
CA ILE A 179 7.72 -8.08 8.37
C ILE A 179 9.02 -7.46 7.88
N TRP A 180 8.92 -6.36 7.13
CA TRP A 180 10.06 -5.53 6.74
C TRP A 180 9.62 -4.14 6.31
N ALA A 181 10.57 -3.19 6.27
CA ALA A 181 10.35 -1.90 5.65
C ALA A 181 11.55 -1.46 4.83
N LYS A 182 11.29 -0.81 3.70
CA LYS A 182 12.30 -0.29 2.76
C LYS A 182 12.18 1.22 2.63
N THR A 183 13.32 1.93 2.68
CA THR A 183 13.37 3.34 2.30
C THR A 183 13.63 3.46 0.80
N LEU A 184 12.76 4.17 0.12
CA LEU A 184 12.82 4.47 -1.30
C LEU A 184 12.97 5.97 -1.51
N GLU A 185 13.96 6.37 -2.32
CA GLU A 185 14.24 7.77 -2.67
C GLU A 185 13.75 8.04 -4.09
N PHE A 186 12.82 8.98 -4.23
CA PHE A 186 12.33 9.52 -5.49
C PHE A 186 12.87 10.93 -5.71
N SER A 187 12.67 11.50 -6.90
CA SER A 187 12.99 12.92 -7.17
C SER A 187 12.22 13.89 -6.26
N SER A 188 11.11 13.45 -5.69
CA SER A 188 10.22 14.21 -4.81
C SER A 188 10.54 14.11 -3.32
N GLY A 189 11.34 13.13 -2.92
CA GLY A 189 11.65 12.86 -1.52
C GLY A 189 11.78 11.38 -1.21
N GLU A 190 11.97 11.06 0.06
CA GLU A 190 12.04 9.69 0.54
C GLU A 190 10.68 9.23 1.08
N VAL A 191 10.38 7.95 0.88
CA VAL A 191 9.24 7.27 1.49
C VAL A 191 9.67 5.93 2.06
N VAL A 192 8.95 5.46 3.07
CA VAL A 192 9.13 4.13 3.63
C VAL A 192 7.94 3.26 3.23
N ASN A 193 8.25 2.16 2.56
CA ASN A 193 7.28 1.13 2.26
C ASN A 193 7.37 0.04 3.33
N TYR A 194 6.31 -0.08 4.13
CA TYR A 194 6.20 -1.02 5.25
C TYR A 194 5.31 -2.19 4.86
N ASP A 195 5.82 -3.39 4.98
CA ASP A 195 5.17 -4.62 4.54
C ASP A 195 5.02 -5.60 5.70
N MET A 196 3.82 -6.12 5.91
CA MET A 196 3.49 -7.22 6.82
C MET A 196 2.80 -8.32 6.00
N ARG A 197 3.28 -9.56 6.10
CA ARG A 197 2.75 -10.73 5.38
C ARG A 197 2.31 -11.79 6.37
N ILE A 198 1.01 -12.01 6.50
CA ILE A 198 0.43 -13.00 7.41
C ILE A 198 0.15 -14.26 6.60
N LEU A 199 0.90 -15.33 6.88
CA LEU A 199 0.80 -16.59 6.13
C LEU A 199 -0.41 -17.41 6.58
N GLY A 200 -1.16 -17.89 5.61
CA GLY A 200 -2.24 -18.86 5.78
C GLY A 200 -1.95 -20.17 5.05
N LYS A 201 -2.89 -21.09 5.09
CA LYS A 201 -2.78 -22.39 4.43
C LYS A 201 -2.77 -22.28 2.91
N ASP A 202 -3.59 -21.41 2.33
CA ASP A 202 -3.80 -21.32 0.89
C ASP A 202 -3.13 -20.10 0.25
N GLY A 203 -2.43 -19.29 1.04
CA GLY A 203 -1.77 -18.06 0.60
C GLY A 203 -1.43 -17.14 1.74
N LEU A 204 -1.42 -15.85 1.49
CA LEU A 204 -1.09 -14.85 2.50
C LEU A 204 -1.99 -13.61 2.42
N VAL A 205 -2.26 -13.00 3.56
CA VAL A 205 -2.80 -11.64 3.65
C VAL A 205 -1.64 -10.67 3.80
N SER A 206 -1.64 -9.64 2.97
CA SER A 206 -0.66 -8.56 3.02
C SER A 206 -1.29 -7.33 3.65
N ILE A 207 -0.57 -6.68 4.55
CA ILE A 207 -0.87 -5.33 5.02
C ILE A 207 0.31 -4.46 4.61
N ASN A 208 0.05 -3.44 3.80
CA ASN A 208 1.08 -2.54 3.30
C ASN A 208 0.75 -1.11 3.66
N ALA A 209 1.73 -0.37 4.18
CA ALA A 209 1.65 1.07 4.39
C ALA A 209 2.81 1.78 3.71
N VAL A 210 2.53 2.97 3.16
CA VAL A 210 3.56 3.87 2.65
C VAL A 210 3.50 5.15 3.46
N VAL A 211 4.63 5.49 4.07
CA VAL A 211 4.71 6.62 4.99
C VAL A 211 6.00 7.40 4.77
N ASN A 212 6.08 8.60 5.34
CA ASN A 212 7.35 9.31 5.36
C ASN A 212 8.32 8.72 6.38
N PRO A 213 9.61 8.97 6.22
CA PRO A 213 10.62 8.50 7.18
C PRO A 213 10.35 8.93 8.63
N GLU A 214 9.80 10.13 8.84
CA GLU A 214 9.47 10.66 10.16
C GLU A 214 8.28 9.96 10.83
N ASP A 215 7.40 9.32 10.08
CA ASP A 215 6.17 8.70 10.56
C ASP A 215 6.32 7.19 10.83
N VAL A 216 7.49 6.63 10.56
CA VAL A 216 7.76 5.18 10.67
C VAL A 216 7.52 4.65 12.08
N ASP A 217 7.93 5.40 13.11
CA ASP A 217 7.80 4.99 14.50
C ASP A 217 6.32 4.79 14.88
N GLU A 218 5.42 5.57 14.29
CA GLU A 218 3.99 5.38 14.50
C GLU A 218 3.50 4.08 13.89
N VAL A 219 3.89 3.74 12.65
CA VAL A 219 3.56 2.45 12.02
C VAL A 219 4.11 1.29 12.84
N VAL A 220 5.37 1.38 13.26
CA VAL A 220 6.00 0.35 14.12
C VAL A 220 5.21 0.16 15.42
N SER A 221 4.74 1.24 16.04
CA SER A 221 3.93 1.16 17.27
C SER A 221 2.61 0.41 17.09
N LYS A 222 2.07 0.41 15.87
CA LYS A 222 0.79 -0.23 15.50
C LYS A 222 0.96 -1.62 14.87
N GLU A 223 2.19 -2.05 14.56
CA GLU A 223 2.50 -3.30 13.86
C GLU A 223 1.79 -4.51 14.48
N SER A 224 1.98 -4.71 15.78
CA SER A 224 1.36 -5.84 16.50
C SER A 224 -0.16 -5.81 16.43
N THR A 225 -0.76 -4.63 16.55
CA THR A 225 -2.21 -4.43 16.48
C THR A 225 -2.73 -4.79 15.08
N MET A 226 -2.04 -4.32 14.03
CA MET A 226 -2.40 -4.60 12.64
C MET A 226 -2.31 -6.09 12.31
N VAL A 227 -1.23 -6.75 12.72
CA VAL A 227 -1.05 -8.19 12.50
C VAL A 227 -2.12 -9.00 13.24
N GLN A 228 -2.40 -8.66 14.51
CA GLN A 228 -3.37 -9.37 15.34
C GLN A 228 -4.82 -9.12 14.92
N SER A 229 -5.09 -8.08 14.16
CA SER A 229 -6.42 -7.79 13.66
C SER A 229 -6.94 -8.83 12.67
N ILE A 230 -6.03 -9.55 11.98
CA ILE A 230 -6.37 -10.57 10.99
C ILE A 230 -6.34 -11.96 11.63
N SER A 231 -7.39 -12.74 11.43
CA SER A 231 -7.43 -14.15 11.84
C SER A 231 -8.07 -15.01 10.76
N PHE A 232 -7.41 -16.11 10.41
CA PHE A 232 -7.96 -17.09 9.46
C PHE A 232 -9.05 -17.95 10.10
N ASP A 233 -10.03 -18.32 9.31
CA ASP A 233 -11.08 -19.26 9.70
C ASP A 233 -10.47 -20.64 10.04
N LYS A 234 -11.20 -21.40 10.87
CA LYS A 234 -10.82 -22.76 11.20
C LYS A 234 -10.63 -23.61 9.94
N GLY A 235 -9.47 -24.22 9.81
CA GLY A 235 -9.10 -25.03 8.64
C GLY A 235 -8.35 -24.25 7.54
N TYR A 236 -8.10 -22.93 7.74
CA TYR A 236 -7.38 -22.06 6.81
C TYR A 236 -6.14 -21.39 7.41
N ALA A 237 -5.90 -21.56 8.69
CA ALA A 237 -4.67 -21.09 9.32
C ALA A 237 -3.44 -21.82 8.76
N TYR A 238 -2.25 -21.24 8.92
CA TYR A 238 -0.98 -21.82 8.44
C TYR A 238 -0.77 -23.26 8.92
N ALA A 239 -1.09 -23.54 10.20
CA ALA A 239 -0.97 -24.85 10.81
C ALA A 239 -1.95 -25.91 10.28
N ASP A 240 -3.00 -25.48 9.55
CA ASP A 240 -4.02 -26.41 9.00
C ASP A 240 -3.59 -27.04 7.66
N PHE A 241 -2.37 -26.74 7.18
CA PHE A 241 -1.86 -27.25 5.92
C PHE A 241 -1.75 -28.79 5.93
N ASN A 242 -2.25 -29.40 4.84
CA ASN A 242 -2.17 -30.84 4.64
C ASN A 242 -1.45 -31.14 3.31
N PRO A 243 -0.22 -31.70 3.37
CA PRO A 243 0.58 -31.95 2.17
C PRO A 243 -0.01 -32.96 1.18
N ALA A 244 -1.03 -33.73 1.59
CA ALA A 244 -1.68 -34.72 0.73
C ALA A 244 -2.74 -34.10 -0.21
N ARG A 245 -3.20 -32.87 0.06
CA ARG A 245 -4.31 -32.24 -0.68
C ARG A 245 -4.12 -30.77 -1.00
N ASP A 246 -3.32 -30.06 -0.19
CA ASP A 246 -3.21 -28.61 -0.30
C ASP A 246 -2.05 -28.23 -1.23
N LYS A 247 -2.20 -27.13 -1.96
CA LYS A 247 -1.20 -26.65 -2.92
C LYS A 247 -0.03 -26.00 -2.18
N VAL A 248 1.19 -26.44 -2.50
CA VAL A 248 2.41 -25.75 -2.06
C VAL A 248 2.73 -24.60 -3.02
N SER A 249 3.07 -23.45 -2.48
CA SER A 249 3.51 -22.30 -3.24
C SER A 249 4.92 -22.48 -3.81
N ASP A 250 5.20 -21.81 -4.93
CA ASP A 250 6.55 -21.62 -5.45
C ASP A 250 7.31 -20.47 -4.75
N TRP A 251 6.60 -19.68 -3.95
CA TRP A 251 7.20 -18.60 -3.16
C TRP A 251 7.97 -19.15 -1.97
N THR A 252 9.03 -18.42 -1.58
CA THR A 252 9.79 -18.58 -0.34
C THR A 252 9.72 -17.27 0.45
N LEU A 253 10.13 -17.27 1.73
CA LEU A 253 10.17 -16.02 2.52
C LEU A 253 11.11 -15.00 1.89
N GLY A 254 12.31 -15.42 1.45
CA GLY A 254 13.22 -14.54 0.72
C GLY A 254 12.63 -14.03 -0.59
N GLY A 255 11.85 -14.85 -1.28
CA GLY A 255 11.13 -14.46 -2.50
C GLY A 255 10.08 -13.39 -2.24
N LEU A 256 9.33 -13.48 -1.12
CA LEU A 256 8.35 -12.46 -0.74
C LEU A 256 9.02 -11.10 -0.50
N VAL A 257 10.13 -11.07 0.23
CA VAL A 257 10.90 -9.83 0.46
C VAL A 257 11.46 -9.27 -0.83
N ALA A 258 11.95 -10.16 -1.71
CA ALA A 258 12.48 -9.79 -3.02
C ALA A 258 11.40 -9.36 -4.02
N GLY A 259 10.14 -9.72 -3.79
CA GLY A 259 9.05 -9.50 -4.75
C GLY A 259 9.14 -10.38 -5.99
N SER A 260 9.78 -11.55 -5.88
CA SER A 260 9.93 -12.50 -6.99
C SER A 260 9.96 -13.94 -6.51
N ILE A 261 9.46 -14.85 -7.34
CA ILE A 261 9.68 -16.29 -7.16
C ILE A 261 11.16 -16.54 -7.43
N LEU A 262 11.94 -16.72 -6.37
CA LEU A 262 13.33 -17.12 -6.46
C LEU A 262 13.36 -18.55 -6.99
N ALA A 263 13.44 -18.69 -8.31
CA ALA A 263 13.65 -20.00 -8.92
C ALA A 263 14.94 -20.59 -8.33
N LYS A 264 14.90 -21.86 -7.94
CA LYS A 264 16.02 -22.65 -7.39
C LYS A 264 17.27 -22.70 -8.29
N THR A 265 17.27 -21.95 -9.37
CA THR A 265 18.34 -21.87 -10.38
C THR A 265 18.57 -20.43 -10.75
N GLY A 266 19.53 -19.75 -10.10
CA GLY A 266 20.42 -18.69 -10.63
C GLY A 266 19.91 -17.63 -11.63
N VAL A 267 18.59 -17.40 -11.77
CA VAL A 267 18.03 -16.45 -12.74
C VAL A 267 17.17 -15.41 -12.03
N LEU A 268 17.84 -14.42 -11.47
CA LEU A 268 17.22 -13.20 -10.93
C LEU A 268 16.69 -12.25 -12.03
N SER A 269 16.65 -12.66 -13.28
CA SER A 269 16.46 -11.79 -14.45
C SER A 269 15.00 -11.38 -14.75
N LYS A 270 14.02 -11.68 -13.89
CA LYS A 270 12.61 -11.26 -14.07
C LYS A 270 11.99 -10.53 -12.88
N LEU A 271 12.81 -10.07 -11.94
CA LEU A 271 12.37 -9.39 -10.71
C LEU A 271 11.64 -8.06 -10.97
N GLY A 272 11.96 -7.38 -12.07
CA GLY A 272 11.47 -6.04 -12.36
C GLY A 272 9.97 -5.88 -12.56
N LEU A 273 9.26 -6.96 -12.89
CA LEU A 273 7.83 -6.85 -13.25
C LEU A 273 6.88 -6.82 -12.05
N LEU A 274 7.26 -7.45 -10.93
CA LEU A 274 6.41 -7.45 -9.73
C LEU A 274 6.62 -6.19 -8.86
N LEU A 275 7.85 -5.69 -8.77
CA LEU A 275 8.11 -4.39 -8.15
C LEU A 275 7.41 -3.26 -8.91
N LEU A 276 7.25 -3.38 -10.24
CA LEU A 276 6.48 -2.44 -11.05
C LEU A 276 4.96 -2.47 -10.72
N LYS A 277 4.45 -3.55 -10.14
CA LYS A 277 3.04 -3.64 -9.75
C LYS A 277 2.73 -2.76 -8.52
N PHE A 278 3.68 -2.63 -7.61
CA PHE A 278 3.50 -1.90 -6.34
C PHE A 278 4.20 -0.54 -6.28
N TRP A 279 5.12 -0.23 -7.21
CA TRP A 279 5.87 1.03 -7.17
C TRP A 279 4.98 2.27 -7.29
N LYS A 280 3.84 2.17 -7.97
CA LYS A 280 2.91 3.29 -8.13
C LYS A 280 2.11 3.58 -6.86
N ILE A 281 1.84 2.59 -6.01
CA ILE A 281 1.31 2.82 -4.66
C ILE A 281 2.31 3.68 -3.87
N ILE A 282 3.61 3.42 -4.07
CA ILE A 282 4.72 4.09 -3.40
C ILE A 282 4.87 5.55 -3.88
N ALA A 283 4.70 5.81 -5.18
CA ALA A 283 4.85 7.16 -5.73
C ALA A 283 3.65 8.06 -5.45
N VAL A 284 2.51 7.50 -5.06
CA VAL A 284 1.22 8.18 -5.13
C VAL A 284 0.75 8.68 -3.77
N GLY A 285 1.24 8.15 -2.65
CA GLY A 285 0.97 8.77 -1.33
C GLY A 285 1.32 10.27 -1.30
N ALA A 286 2.35 10.68 -2.05
CA ALA A 286 2.77 12.08 -2.15
C ALA A 286 2.25 12.83 -3.41
N VAL A 287 1.89 12.11 -4.50
CA VAL A 287 1.53 12.72 -5.81
C VAL A 287 0.05 12.57 -6.13
N GLY A 288 -0.61 11.56 -5.58
CA GLY A 288 -1.94 11.14 -6.02
C GLY A 288 -3.06 12.10 -5.68
N ILE A 289 -2.99 12.77 -4.52
CA ILE A 289 -4.04 13.73 -4.14
C ILE A 289 -4.15 14.84 -5.19
N VAL A 290 -3.02 15.34 -5.69
CA VAL A 290 -3.00 16.39 -6.72
C VAL A 290 -3.43 15.89 -8.09
N ALA A 291 -3.05 14.67 -8.45
CA ALA A 291 -3.38 14.08 -9.75
C ALA A 291 -4.83 13.57 -9.77
N GLY A 292 -5.30 12.97 -8.68
CA GLY A 292 -6.68 12.53 -8.51
C GLY A 292 -7.65 13.71 -8.54
N LEU A 293 -7.34 14.81 -7.85
CA LEU A 293 -8.11 16.07 -7.93
C LEU A 293 -8.15 16.60 -9.37
N LYS A 294 -7.04 16.57 -10.12
CA LYS A 294 -7.02 16.95 -11.53
C LYS A 294 -7.92 16.09 -12.40
N LYS A 295 -8.03 14.79 -12.11
CA LYS A 295 -8.86 13.84 -12.86
C LYS A 295 -10.34 14.01 -12.54
N LEU A 296 -10.69 14.12 -11.26
CA LEU A 296 -12.07 14.38 -10.83
C LEU A 296 -12.61 15.69 -11.42
N PHE A 297 -11.75 16.69 -11.57
CA PHE A 297 -12.13 18.02 -12.00
C PHE A 297 -11.67 18.39 -13.46
N GLY A 298 -10.70 17.67 -14.02
CA GLY A 298 -10.08 18.02 -15.33
C GLY A 298 -10.75 17.44 -16.58
N SER A 299 -11.78 16.59 -16.47
CA SER A 299 -12.37 15.86 -17.61
C SER A 299 -13.47 16.62 -18.35
N LYS A 300 -13.30 17.94 -18.58
CA LYS A 300 -14.14 18.65 -19.55
C LYS A 300 -13.31 19.56 -20.44
N LYS A 301 -12.66 18.99 -21.46
CA LYS A 301 -12.39 19.74 -22.68
C LYS A 301 -13.67 19.75 -23.49
N THR A 302 -14.23 20.95 -23.64
CA THR A 302 -15.23 21.38 -24.60
C THR A 302 -14.92 20.81 -25.97
N LYS A 303 -15.87 20.08 -26.56
CA LYS A 303 -15.96 19.97 -28.01
C LYS A 303 -16.74 21.21 -28.49
N GLU A 304 -16.07 22.13 -29.08
CA GLU A 304 -16.64 22.96 -30.14
C GLU A 304 -16.74 22.15 -31.43
#